data_5d01ae864195fcf57783731793f9cd18
#
_entry.id   5d01ae864195fcf57783731793f9cd18
#
_cell.length_a   1.000
_cell.length_b   1.000
_cell.length_c   1.000
_cell.angle_alpha   90.00
_cell.angle_beta   90.00
_cell.angle_gamma   90.00
#
_symmetry.space_group_name_H-M   'P 1'
#
loop_
_entity.id
_entity.type
_entity.pdbx_description
1 polymer ?
#
loop_
_entity_poly.entity_id
_entity_poly.type
_entity_poly.pdbx_seq_one_letter_code
_entity_poly.pdbx_strand_id
1 'polypeptide(L)'
;LKNKIINEKYEITREEAIFLSQIPNNDMETLNILFDAADQIREAFCGKYFDLCTIINAKSGKCSENCKYCAQSAHFKTGADVYGLVSKELALCEAKRNENEGAHRFSLVTSGRGLNGNEKELDKLVEIYKYIGEHTGKLELCASHGICTKEALQKLADAGVLTYHHNLESSRRFYPNVCTSHTYDDRINTIKNAKAVGLDVCSGGIFGLGETIEDRIDMALDLRALEICSVPINVLTPIPGTPFENNVPVEPLEILKTISIYRFIMPETYLRYGGGRIKLGEHVKTGLRCGINSALTGN
;
A
#
# COMPACT_ATOMS: atom_id res chain seq x y z
N LEU A 1 22.24 -9.11 12.88
CA LEU A 1 21.32 -9.25 11.75
C LEU A 1 21.67 -8.27 10.63
N LYS A 2 21.72 -6.94 10.87
CA LYS A 2 22.02 -5.92 9.84
C LYS A 2 23.23 -6.29 8.96
N ASN A 3 24.38 -6.62 9.57
CA ASN A 3 25.58 -6.94 8.81
C ASN A 3 25.43 -8.20 7.93
N LYS A 4 24.71 -9.22 8.41
CA LYS A 4 24.38 -10.39 7.60
C LYS A 4 23.50 -10.04 6.41
N ILE A 5 22.47 -9.17 6.61
CA ILE A 5 21.60 -8.72 5.53
C ILE A 5 22.42 -7.97 4.48
N ILE A 6 23.25 -7.01 4.89
CA ILE A 6 24.01 -6.15 3.95
C ILE A 6 25.09 -6.94 3.22
N ASN A 7 25.85 -7.77 3.92
CA ASN A 7 27.05 -8.39 3.36
C ASN A 7 26.79 -9.77 2.75
N GLU A 8 25.81 -10.50 3.27
CA GLU A 8 25.54 -11.91 2.92
C GLU A 8 24.16 -12.09 2.24
N LYS A 9 23.39 -11.03 2.07
CA LYS A 9 21.99 -11.05 1.60
C LYS A 9 21.12 -12.02 2.41
N TYR A 10 21.39 -12.08 3.71
CA TYR A 10 20.68 -12.96 4.62
C TYR A 10 19.20 -12.53 4.76
N GLU A 11 18.30 -13.46 4.60
CA GLU A 11 16.88 -13.27 4.87
C GLU A 11 16.57 -13.61 6.32
N ILE A 12 16.08 -12.62 7.09
CA ILE A 12 15.72 -12.89 8.49
C ILE A 12 14.52 -13.84 8.58
N THR A 13 14.54 -14.68 9.63
CA THR A 13 13.44 -15.59 9.91
C THR A 13 12.28 -14.89 10.61
N ARG A 14 11.14 -15.57 10.71
CA ARG A 14 9.98 -15.09 11.49
C ARG A 14 10.35 -14.88 12.95
N GLU A 15 11.07 -15.83 13.55
CA GLU A 15 11.51 -15.78 14.96
C GLU A 15 12.43 -14.60 15.22
N GLU A 16 13.34 -14.29 14.31
CA GLU A 16 14.23 -13.12 14.39
C GLU A 16 13.43 -11.81 14.28
N ALA A 17 12.42 -11.73 13.41
CA ALA A 17 11.55 -10.56 13.29
C ALA A 17 10.69 -10.37 14.57
N ILE A 18 10.16 -11.46 15.14
CA ILE A 18 9.44 -11.44 16.41
C ILE A 18 10.38 -11.02 17.56
N PHE A 19 11.60 -11.51 17.59
CA PHE A 19 12.59 -11.07 18.59
C PHE A 19 12.80 -9.55 18.54
N LEU A 20 12.95 -8.95 17.35
CA LEU A 20 13.05 -7.51 17.19
C LEU A 20 11.77 -6.78 17.66
N SER A 21 10.61 -7.38 17.53
CA SER A 21 9.34 -6.79 17.95
C SER A 21 9.18 -6.69 19.47
N GLN A 22 9.94 -7.50 20.23
CA GLN A 22 9.91 -7.51 21.70
C GLN A 22 10.60 -6.30 22.33
N ILE A 23 11.31 -5.48 21.56
CA ILE A 23 11.91 -4.24 22.06
C ILE A 23 10.78 -3.36 22.63
N PRO A 24 10.82 -2.96 23.93
CA PRO A 24 9.79 -2.13 24.53
C PRO A 24 9.69 -0.76 23.86
N ASN A 25 8.46 -0.24 23.68
CA ASN A 25 8.27 1.06 23.04
C ASN A 25 8.85 2.24 23.85
N ASN A 26 9.11 2.06 25.14
CA ASN A 26 9.76 3.05 26.00
C ASN A 26 11.29 2.89 26.10
N ASP A 27 11.89 1.88 25.48
CA ASP A 27 13.35 1.70 25.40
C ASP A 27 13.90 2.46 24.17
N MET A 28 14.02 3.77 24.33
CA MET A 28 14.48 4.65 23.24
C MET A 28 15.93 4.39 22.81
N GLU A 29 16.78 3.87 23.70
CA GLU A 29 18.17 3.52 23.36
C GLU A 29 18.20 2.37 22.37
N THR A 30 17.54 1.26 22.68
CA THR A 30 17.48 0.08 21.80
C THR A 30 16.68 0.37 20.53
N LEU A 31 15.57 1.14 20.61
CA LEU A 31 14.84 1.57 19.43
C LEU A 31 15.68 2.40 18.46
N ASN A 32 16.51 3.32 18.95
CA ASN A 32 17.39 4.10 18.09
C ASN A 32 18.44 3.23 17.38
N ILE A 33 18.97 2.19 18.04
CA ILE A 33 19.87 1.21 17.42
C ILE A 33 19.13 0.47 16.29
N LEU A 34 17.89 0.06 16.51
CA LEU A 34 17.06 -0.59 15.47
C LEU A 34 16.80 0.34 14.28
N PHE A 35 16.44 1.61 14.55
CA PHE A 35 16.17 2.62 13.51
C PHE A 35 17.41 2.89 12.66
N ASP A 36 18.57 3.12 13.30
CA ASP A 36 19.82 3.35 12.58
C ASP A 36 20.27 2.13 11.77
N ALA A 37 20.01 0.92 12.27
CA ALA A 37 20.29 -0.30 11.53
C ALA A 37 19.36 -0.44 10.30
N ALA A 38 18.08 -0.08 10.43
CA ALA A 38 17.14 -0.06 9.31
C ALA A 38 17.52 0.98 8.25
N ASP A 39 17.98 2.16 8.66
CA ASP A 39 18.47 3.19 7.73
C ASP A 39 19.71 2.73 6.95
N GLN A 40 20.65 2.07 7.62
CA GLN A 40 21.85 1.53 6.97
C GLN A 40 21.47 0.42 5.95
N ILE A 41 20.48 -0.42 6.24
CA ILE A 41 19.96 -1.41 5.29
C ILE A 41 19.33 -0.66 4.09
N ARG A 42 18.45 0.31 4.34
CA ARG A 42 17.84 1.13 3.29
C ARG A 42 18.91 1.79 2.40
N GLU A 43 19.93 2.39 3.01
CA GLU A 43 20.99 3.07 2.24
C GLU A 43 21.77 2.09 1.38
N ALA A 44 22.10 0.90 1.91
CA ALA A 44 22.85 -0.13 1.20
C ALA A 44 22.10 -0.70 -0.02
N PHE A 45 20.79 -0.87 0.07
CA PHE A 45 19.99 -1.51 -0.99
C PHE A 45 19.22 -0.52 -1.86
N CYS A 46 18.76 0.60 -1.31
CA CYS A 46 17.89 1.57 -2.01
C CYS A 46 18.58 2.91 -2.28
N GLY A 47 19.77 3.16 -1.71
CA GLY A 47 20.47 4.42 -1.85
C GLY A 47 19.70 5.62 -1.29
N LYS A 48 19.85 6.78 -1.96
CA LYS A 48 19.22 8.05 -1.55
C LYS A 48 17.95 8.39 -2.33
N TYR A 49 17.49 7.51 -3.23
CA TYR A 49 16.30 7.75 -4.02
C TYR A 49 15.05 7.67 -3.14
N PHE A 50 14.16 8.65 -3.31
CA PHE A 50 12.87 8.70 -2.62
C PHE A 50 11.75 8.78 -3.65
N ASP A 51 10.89 7.76 -3.69
CA ASP A 51 9.82 7.64 -4.67
C ASP A 51 8.54 8.33 -4.20
N LEU A 52 7.92 9.14 -5.09
CA LEU A 52 6.70 9.87 -4.83
C LEU A 52 5.56 9.35 -5.70
N CYS A 53 4.47 8.96 -5.07
CA CYS A 53 3.27 8.48 -5.72
C CYS A 53 2.06 9.35 -5.35
N THR A 54 1.18 9.57 -6.31
CA THR A 54 -0.09 10.26 -6.09
C THR A 54 -1.26 9.40 -6.53
N ILE A 55 -2.41 9.65 -5.95
CA ILE A 55 -3.66 8.95 -6.29
C ILE A 55 -4.80 9.93 -6.51
N ILE A 56 -5.76 9.56 -7.34
CA ILE A 56 -7.09 10.16 -7.34
C ILE A 56 -8.15 9.08 -7.17
N ASN A 57 -9.24 9.42 -6.47
CA ASN A 57 -10.44 8.62 -6.47
C ASN A 57 -11.15 8.81 -7.82
N ALA A 58 -10.87 7.92 -8.79
CA ALA A 58 -11.49 7.98 -10.10
C ALA A 58 -12.97 7.55 -10.10
N LYS A 59 -13.41 6.83 -9.05
CA LYS A 59 -14.80 6.44 -8.77
C LYS A 59 -14.96 6.28 -7.27
N SER A 60 -16.06 6.75 -6.70
CA SER A 60 -16.28 6.73 -5.25
C SER A 60 -17.65 6.22 -4.84
N GLY A 61 -17.67 5.56 -3.67
CA GLY A 61 -18.88 5.07 -3.00
C GLY A 61 -19.48 3.80 -3.61
N LYS A 62 -20.56 3.32 -3.01
CA LYS A 62 -21.36 2.15 -3.43
C LYS A 62 -20.57 0.86 -3.67
N CYS A 63 -19.44 0.68 -2.97
CA CYS A 63 -18.69 -0.58 -3.04
C CYS A 63 -19.49 -1.72 -2.43
N SER A 64 -19.60 -2.85 -3.14
CA SER A 64 -20.32 -4.05 -2.68
C SER A 64 -19.60 -4.81 -1.56
N GLU A 65 -18.34 -4.47 -1.30
CA GLU A 65 -17.52 -5.16 -0.32
C GLU A 65 -17.72 -4.61 1.10
N ASN A 66 -17.58 -5.48 2.11
CA ASN A 66 -17.81 -5.15 3.51
C ASN A 66 -16.52 -4.90 4.32
N CYS A 67 -15.47 -4.41 3.69
CA CYS A 67 -14.22 -4.07 4.38
C CYS A 67 -14.50 -3.07 5.51
N LYS A 68 -14.29 -3.49 6.76
CA LYS A 68 -14.77 -2.80 7.97
C LYS A 68 -14.11 -1.44 8.23
N TYR A 69 -13.02 -1.11 7.57
CA TYR A 69 -12.34 0.18 7.65
C TYR A 69 -12.78 1.18 6.58
N CYS A 70 -13.51 0.70 5.53
CA CYS A 70 -13.65 1.45 4.29
C CYS A 70 -14.91 2.33 4.28
N ALA A 71 -14.70 3.64 4.13
CA ALA A 71 -15.77 4.61 3.99
C ALA A 71 -16.62 4.41 2.72
N GLN A 72 -16.09 3.77 1.69
CA GLN A 72 -16.75 3.62 0.39
C GLN A 72 -17.68 2.38 0.32
N SER A 73 -17.70 1.56 1.38
CA SER A 73 -18.57 0.37 1.44
C SER A 73 -20.05 0.77 1.48
N ALA A 74 -20.87 0.12 0.65
CA ALA A 74 -22.33 0.29 0.68
C ALA A 74 -23.00 -0.31 1.94
N HIS A 75 -22.26 -1.10 2.71
CA HIS A 75 -22.73 -1.69 3.96
C HIS A 75 -22.72 -0.70 5.13
N PHE A 76 -22.03 0.46 5.01
CA PHE A 76 -21.83 1.41 6.10
C PHE A 76 -22.33 2.81 5.73
N LYS A 77 -22.77 3.60 6.73
CA LYS A 77 -23.24 4.97 6.56
C LYS A 77 -22.15 5.95 6.97
N THR A 78 -21.24 6.25 6.07
CA THR A 78 -20.02 7.04 6.37
C THR A 78 -20.06 8.47 5.85
N GLY A 79 -21.05 8.83 5.04
CA GLY A 79 -21.13 10.14 4.38
C GLY A 79 -20.08 10.34 3.26
N ALA A 80 -19.44 9.28 2.77
CA ALA A 80 -18.53 9.37 1.64
C ALA A 80 -19.26 9.82 0.37
N ASP A 81 -18.63 10.68 -0.40
CA ASP A 81 -19.14 11.13 -1.70
C ASP A 81 -19.35 9.94 -2.64
N VAL A 82 -20.43 10.00 -3.43
CA VAL A 82 -20.79 8.97 -4.38
C VAL A 82 -20.82 9.53 -5.79
N TYR A 83 -19.89 9.07 -6.63
CA TYR A 83 -19.83 9.45 -8.05
C TYR A 83 -19.32 8.29 -8.91
N GLY A 84 -19.70 8.32 -10.18
CA GLY A 84 -19.23 7.36 -11.17
C GLY A 84 -17.78 7.62 -11.61
N LEU A 85 -17.33 6.87 -12.63
CA LEU A 85 -16.00 7.06 -13.19
C LEU A 85 -15.84 8.51 -13.71
N VAL A 86 -14.74 9.16 -13.33
CA VAL A 86 -14.38 10.50 -13.79
C VAL A 86 -14.14 10.53 -15.29
N SER A 87 -14.23 11.72 -15.91
CA SER A 87 -13.88 11.87 -17.32
C SER A 87 -12.37 11.77 -17.54
N LYS A 88 -11.96 11.43 -18.75
CA LYS A 88 -10.55 11.38 -19.13
C LYS A 88 -9.86 12.74 -19.06
N GLU A 89 -10.62 13.82 -19.30
CA GLU A 89 -10.11 15.19 -19.23
C GLU A 89 -9.79 15.57 -17.77
N LEU A 90 -10.67 15.22 -16.82
CA LEU A 90 -10.40 15.44 -15.40
C LEU A 90 -9.21 14.59 -14.92
N ALA A 91 -9.16 13.31 -15.30
CA ALA A 91 -8.06 12.44 -14.94
C ALA A 91 -6.72 12.95 -15.49
N LEU A 92 -6.69 13.46 -16.74
CA LEU A 92 -5.50 14.06 -17.35
C LEU A 92 -5.12 15.36 -16.63
N CYS A 93 -6.09 16.23 -16.29
CA CYS A 93 -5.82 17.47 -15.56
C CYS A 93 -5.09 17.19 -14.24
N GLU A 94 -5.59 16.21 -13.48
CA GLU A 94 -4.98 15.79 -12.22
C GLU A 94 -3.60 15.14 -12.44
N ALA A 95 -3.45 14.29 -13.46
CA ALA A 95 -2.17 13.68 -13.80
C ALA A 95 -1.10 14.75 -14.10
N LYS A 96 -1.41 15.73 -14.95
CA LYS A 96 -0.50 16.83 -15.29
C LYS A 96 -0.16 17.72 -14.09
N ARG A 97 -1.14 18.00 -13.22
CA ARG A 97 -0.88 18.75 -11.99
C ARG A 97 0.14 18.02 -11.13
N ASN A 98 -0.07 16.71 -10.88
CA ASN A 98 0.83 15.90 -10.06
C ASN A 98 2.22 15.73 -10.71
N GLU A 99 2.29 15.57 -12.04
CA GLU A 99 3.57 15.54 -12.77
C GLU A 99 4.37 16.84 -12.58
N ASN A 100 3.71 17.99 -12.70
CA ASN A 100 4.33 19.30 -12.50
C ASN A 100 4.78 19.54 -11.05
N GLU A 101 4.11 18.91 -10.07
CA GLU A 101 4.47 18.94 -8.66
C GLU A 101 5.60 17.92 -8.32
N GLY A 102 6.10 17.19 -9.31
CA GLY A 102 7.24 16.28 -9.17
C GLY A 102 6.88 14.86 -8.72
N ALA A 103 5.63 14.45 -8.86
CA ALA A 103 5.26 13.04 -8.65
C ALA A 103 5.90 12.15 -9.71
N HIS A 104 6.37 10.98 -9.29
CA HIS A 104 6.92 9.95 -10.18
C HIS A 104 5.82 9.03 -10.69
N ARG A 105 4.79 8.77 -9.85
CA ARG A 105 3.73 7.80 -10.10
C ARG A 105 2.36 8.44 -9.87
N PHE A 106 1.39 8.07 -10.72
CA PHE A 106 0.01 8.52 -10.62
C PHE A 106 -0.94 7.34 -10.73
N SER A 107 -1.84 7.19 -9.76
CA SER A 107 -2.76 6.06 -9.67
C SER A 107 -4.22 6.50 -9.76
N LEU A 108 -4.98 5.82 -10.62
CA LEU A 108 -6.44 5.87 -10.58
C LEU A 108 -6.94 4.78 -9.62
N VAL A 109 -7.75 5.20 -8.65
CA VAL A 109 -8.37 4.30 -7.67
C VAL A 109 -9.88 4.29 -7.87
N THR A 110 -10.50 3.12 -7.95
CA THR A 110 -11.95 2.99 -8.08
C THR A 110 -12.55 2.19 -6.93
N SER A 111 -13.69 2.67 -6.41
CA SER A 111 -14.52 1.86 -5.52
C SER A 111 -15.16 0.70 -6.26
N GLY A 112 -15.31 -0.44 -5.59
CA GLY A 112 -15.93 -1.64 -6.13
C GLY A 112 -15.15 -2.90 -5.80
N ARG A 113 -15.79 -4.07 -6.00
CA ARG A 113 -15.13 -5.37 -5.79
C ARG A 113 -13.97 -5.58 -6.75
N GLY A 114 -14.13 -5.14 -8.01
CA GLY A 114 -13.17 -5.35 -9.08
C GLY A 114 -13.78 -5.14 -10.46
N LEU A 115 -13.00 -5.47 -11.49
CA LEU A 115 -13.40 -5.28 -12.89
C LEU A 115 -13.96 -6.56 -13.53
N ASN A 116 -13.98 -7.67 -12.81
CA ASN A 116 -14.46 -8.96 -13.33
C ASN A 116 -15.95 -8.86 -13.69
N GLY A 117 -16.28 -9.15 -14.97
CA GLY A 117 -17.64 -9.06 -15.49
C GLY A 117 -18.14 -7.62 -15.71
N ASN A 118 -17.28 -6.61 -15.62
CA ASN A 118 -17.61 -5.21 -15.88
C ASN A 118 -16.78 -4.65 -17.05
N GLU A 119 -16.95 -5.26 -18.22
CA GLU A 119 -16.20 -4.90 -19.44
C GLU A 119 -16.36 -3.42 -19.81
N LYS A 120 -17.56 -2.84 -19.63
CA LYS A 120 -17.82 -1.43 -19.94
C LYS A 120 -16.99 -0.46 -19.09
N GLU A 121 -16.77 -0.77 -17.82
CA GLU A 121 -15.94 0.05 -16.93
C GLU A 121 -14.47 -0.15 -17.25
N LEU A 122 -14.06 -1.38 -17.52
CA LEU A 122 -12.69 -1.70 -17.95
C LEU A 122 -12.32 -0.98 -19.25
N ASP A 123 -13.17 -1.00 -20.27
CA ASP A 123 -12.89 -0.34 -21.56
C ASP A 123 -12.77 1.19 -21.39
N LYS A 124 -13.58 1.81 -20.52
CA LYS A 124 -13.44 3.23 -20.17
C LYS A 124 -12.13 3.52 -19.44
N LEU A 125 -11.71 2.68 -18.50
CA LEU A 125 -10.44 2.84 -17.81
C LEU A 125 -9.27 2.71 -18.77
N VAL A 126 -9.31 1.75 -19.69
CA VAL A 126 -8.31 1.60 -20.75
C VAL A 126 -8.21 2.87 -21.60
N GLU A 127 -9.36 3.48 -21.99
CA GLU A 127 -9.37 4.75 -22.73
C GLU A 127 -8.71 5.88 -21.90
N ILE A 128 -9.04 5.98 -20.60
CA ILE A 128 -8.47 7.01 -19.73
C ILE A 128 -6.95 6.84 -19.59
N TYR A 129 -6.45 5.61 -19.34
CA TYR A 129 -5.02 5.36 -19.21
C TYR A 129 -4.25 5.68 -20.48
N LYS A 130 -4.73 5.25 -21.64
CA LYS A 130 -4.12 5.60 -22.94
C LYS A 130 -4.07 7.11 -23.13
N TYR A 131 -5.19 7.80 -22.83
CA TYR A 131 -5.27 9.25 -22.98
C TYR A 131 -4.29 9.98 -22.05
N ILE A 132 -4.12 9.54 -20.81
CA ILE A 132 -3.11 10.10 -19.91
C ILE A 132 -1.70 9.84 -20.43
N GLY A 133 -1.38 8.60 -20.81
CA GLY A 133 -0.06 8.22 -21.30
C GLY A 133 0.38 8.97 -22.55
N GLU A 134 -0.56 9.31 -23.44
CA GLU A 134 -0.30 10.12 -24.65
C GLU A 134 -0.01 11.59 -24.36
N HIS A 135 -0.40 12.09 -23.17
CA HIS A 135 -0.38 13.54 -22.84
C HIS A 135 0.47 13.89 -21.63
N THR A 136 1.11 12.92 -20.97
CA THR A 136 2.10 13.08 -19.89
C THR A 136 3.47 12.58 -20.34
N GLY A 137 4.56 13.08 -19.73
CA GLY A 137 5.91 12.81 -20.23
C GLY A 137 6.64 11.71 -19.48
N LYS A 138 6.68 11.77 -18.15
CA LYS A 138 7.50 10.89 -17.31
C LYS A 138 6.72 10.17 -16.22
N LEU A 139 5.42 10.41 -16.16
CA LEU A 139 4.57 9.90 -15.09
C LEU A 139 4.29 8.41 -15.29
N GLU A 140 4.72 7.57 -14.35
CA GLU A 140 4.39 6.16 -14.36
C GLU A 140 2.94 5.94 -13.93
N LEU A 141 2.16 5.23 -14.75
CA LEU A 141 0.74 4.99 -14.47
C LEU A 141 0.54 3.76 -13.59
N CYS A 142 -0.24 3.95 -12.53
CA CYS A 142 -0.61 2.90 -11.59
C CYS A 142 -2.13 2.71 -11.58
N ALA A 143 -2.58 1.50 -11.23
CA ALA A 143 -3.99 1.14 -11.17
C ALA A 143 -4.37 0.48 -9.85
N SER A 144 -5.56 0.81 -9.32
CA SER A 144 -6.14 0.16 -8.15
C SER A 144 -7.65 0.00 -8.34
N HIS A 145 -8.05 -1.14 -8.89
CA HIS A 145 -9.42 -1.42 -9.32
C HIS A 145 -10.00 -2.70 -8.70
N GLY A 146 -9.51 -3.08 -7.49
CA GLY A 146 -10.00 -4.24 -6.77
C GLY A 146 -9.50 -5.58 -7.33
N ILE A 147 -10.33 -6.61 -7.24
CA ILE A 147 -10.04 -7.97 -7.69
C ILE A 147 -10.15 -8.05 -9.21
N CYS A 148 -9.07 -8.47 -9.88
CA CYS A 148 -9.02 -8.54 -11.34
C CYS A 148 -8.53 -9.89 -11.85
N THR A 149 -9.11 -10.33 -12.97
CA THR A 149 -8.60 -11.47 -13.73
C THR A 149 -7.31 -11.10 -14.46
N LYS A 150 -6.59 -12.11 -14.93
CA LYS A 150 -5.39 -11.92 -15.75
C LYS A 150 -5.69 -11.13 -17.03
N GLU A 151 -6.83 -11.41 -17.67
CA GLU A 151 -7.26 -10.76 -18.92
C GLU A 151 -7.55 -9.26 -18.69
N ALA A 152 -8.22 -8.90 -17.59
CA ALA A 152 -8.47 -7.50 -17.25
C ALA A 152 -7.16 -6.75 -16.97
N LEU A 153 -6.24 -7.38 -16.24
CA LEU A 153 -4.93 -6.80 -15.92
C LEU A 153 -4.05 -6.66 -17.18
N GLN A 154 -4.13 -7.62 -18.13
CA GLN A 154 -3.45 -7.50 -19.43
C GLN A 154 -3.93 -6.28 -20.21
N LYS A 155 -5.26 -6.06 -20.29
CA LYS A 155 -5.80 -4.85 -20.95
C LYS A 155 -5.30 -3.54 -20.31
N LEU A 156 -5.14 -3.50 -18.98
CA LEU A 156 -4.58 -2.34 -18.29
C LEU A 156 -3.08 -2.17 -18.59
N ALA A 157 -2.31 -3.25 -18.60
CA ALA A 157 -0.90 -3.24 -18.99
C ALA A 157 -0.72 -2.74 -20.44
N ASP A 158 -1.53 -3.24 -21.38
CA ASP A 158 -1.55 -2.81 -22.77
C ASP A 158 -1.96 -1.34 -22.94
N ALA A 159 -2.63 -0.77 -21.96
CA ALA A 159 -2.99 0.65 -21.89
C ALA A 159 -1.92 1.56 -21.25
N GLY A 160 -0.77 0.99 -20.89
CA GLY A 160 0.36 1.73 -20.32
C GLY A 160 0.43 1.75 -18.79
N VAL A 161 -0.40 0.98 -18.11
CA VAL A 161 -0.24 0.78 -16.64
C VAL A 161 1.01 -0.04 -16.39
N LEU A 162 1.86 0.41 -15.48
CA LEU A 162 3.10 -0.26 -15.10
C LEU A 162 2.99 -0.97 -13.74
N THR A 163 2.19 -0.42 -12.81
CA THR A 163 2.07 -0.95 -11.45
C THR A 163 0.60 -1.17 -11.08
N TYR A 164 0.29 -2.34 -10.54
CA TYR A 164 -1.02 -2.63 -9.96
C TYR A 164 -0.96 -2.56 -8.43
N HIS A 165 -1.83 -1.74 -7.84
CA HIS A 165 -1.95 -1.63 -6.38
C HIS A 165 -3.08 -2.53 -5.86
N HIS A 166 -2.73 -3.48 -4.99
CA HIS A 166 -3.70 -4.37 -4.36
C HIS A 166 -3.17 -4.87 -3.01
N ASN A 167 -3.65 -4.27 -1.92
CA ASN A 167 -3.18 -4.57 -0.58
C ASN A 167 -3.60 -5.96 -0.08
N LEU A 168 -2.80 -6.57 0.80
CA LEU A 168 -3.20 -7.69 1.66
C LEU A 168 -4.03 -7.23 2.86
N GLU A 169 -3.87 -5.98 3.28
CA GLU A 169 -4.49 -5.26 4.39
C GLU A 169 -4.06 -5.73 5.77
N SER A 170 -3.89 -7.03 6.01
CA SER A 170 -3.46 -7.63 7.28
C SER A 170 -2.86 -9.02 7.04
N SER A 171 -2.60 -9.79 8.10
CA SER A 171 -2.20 -11.19 7.99
C SER A 171 -3.35 -12.08 7.51
N ARG A 172 -3.01 -13.25 6.96
CA ARG A 172 -3.97 -14.31 6.63
C ARG A 172 -4.84 -14.71 7.83
N ARG A 173 -4.22 -14.77 9.02
CA ARG A 173 -4.93 -15.12 10.27
C ARG A 173 -5.98 -14.07 10.63
N PHE A 174 -5.63 -12.80 10.54
CA PHE A 174 -6.48 -11.70 11.00
C PHE A 174 -7.49 -11.24 9.93
N TYR A 175 -7.23 -11.48 8.66
CA TYR A 175 -8.03 -10.98 7.52
C TYR A 175 -9.54 -11.23 7.62
N PRO A 176 -10.04 -12.39 8.11
CA PRO A 176 -11.47 -12.60 8.29
C PRO A 176 -12.17 -11.60 9.23
N ASN A 177 -11.40 -10.95 10.12
CA ASN A 177 -11.90 -9.85 10.96
C ASN A 177 -12.02 -8.53 10.21
N VAL A 178 -11.33 -8.38 9.06
CA VAL A 178 -11.29 -7.17 8.25
C VAL A 178 -12.37 -7.17 7.19
N CYS A 179 -12.53 -8.28 6.47
CA CYS A 179 -13.46 -8.42 5.35
C CYS A 179 -13.94 -9.87 5.24
N THR A 180 -15.23 -10.06 4.90
CA THR A 180 -15.85 -11.38 4.70
C THR A 180 -16.49 -11.55 3.31
N SER A 181 -16.59 -10.48 2.53
CA SER A 181 -17.16 -10.53 1.17
C SER A 181 -16.20 -11.05 0.11
N HIS A 182 -14.89 -11.09 0.43
CA HIS A 182 -13.85 -11.77 -0.33
C HIS A 182 -12.74 -12.25 0.61
N THR A 183 -11.94 -13.19 0.14
CA THR A 183 -10.95 -13.90 0.95
C THR A 183 -9.55 -13.28 0.80
N TYR A 184 -8.65 -13.66 1.70
CA TYR A 184 -7.22 -13.35 1.57
C TYR A 184 -6.62 -13.96 0.30
N ASP A 185 -7.09 -15.16 -0.09
CA ASP A 185 -6.62 -15.81 -1.31
C ASP A 185 -7.10 -15.11 -2.58
N ASP A 186 -8.26 -14.45 -2.58
CA ASP A 186 -8.70 -13.61 -3.71
C ASP A 186 -7.70 -12.44 -3.93
N ARG A 187 -7.14 -11.88 -2.84
CA ARG A 187 -6.10 -10.84 -2.93
C ARG A 187 -4.78 -11.40 -3.45
N ILE A 188 -4.32 -12.51 -2.90
CA ILE A 188 -3.12 -13.21 -3.38
C ILE A 188 -3.23 -13.56 -4.88
N ASN A 189 -4.39 -14.07 -5.30
CA ASN A 189 -4.61 -14.43 -6.70
C ASN A 189 -4.57 -13.21 -7.62
N THR A 190 -5.13 -12.08 -7.20
CA THR A 190 -5.04 -10.82 -7.95
C THR A 190 -3.59 -10.34 -8.09
N ILE A 191 -2.79 -10.40 -7.03
CA ILE A 191 -1.35 -10.09 -7.05
C ILE A 191 -0.62 -11.00 -8.04
N LYS A 192 -0.86 -12.32 -7.96
CA LYS A 192 -0.25 -13.29 -8.88
C LYS A 192 -0.66 -13.04 -10.34
N ASN A 193 -1.92 -12.70 -10.59
CA ASN A 193 -2.41 -12.34 -11.93
C ASN A 193 -1.70 -11.10 -12.47
N ALA A 194 -1.50 -10.06 -11.64
CA ALA A 194 -0.79 -8.85 -12.03
C ALA A 194 0.67 -9.14 -12.41
N LYS A 195 1.39 -9.89 -11.57
CA LYS A 195 2.77 -10.34 -11.88
C LYS A 195 2.83 -11.19 -13.16
N ALA A 196 1.85 -12.06 -13.39
CA ALA A 196 1.81 -12.95 -14.56
C ALA A 196 1.63 -12.21 -15.89
N VAL A 197 1.18 -10.95 -15.88
CA VAL A 197 1.10 -10.08 -17.08
C VAL A 197 2.23 -9.05 -17.13
N GLY A 198 3.23 -9.17 -16.25
CA GLY A 198 4.40 -8.29 -16.24
C GLY A 198 4.21 -6.96 -15.52
N LEU A 199 3.11 -6.77 -14.77
CA LEU A 199 2.93 -5.58 -13.93
C LEU A 199 3.77 -5.69 -12.65
N ASP A 200 4.38 -4.60 -12.27
CA ASP A 200 4.86 -4.41 -10.90
C ASP A 200 3.68 -4.41 -9.94
N VAL A 201 3.92 -4.83 -8.69
CA VAL A 201 2.86 -4.86 -7.68
C VAL A 201 3.24 -4.01 -6.48
N CYS A 202 2.32 -3.11 -6.13
CA CYS A 202 2.32 -2.35 -4.88
C CYS A 202 1.28 -2.99 -3.95
N SER A 203 1.72 -3.56 -2.83
CA SER A 203 0.84 -4.25 -1.88
C SER A 203 1.36 -4.08 -0.46
N GLY A 204 0.49 -3.75 0.47
CA GLY A 204 0.78 -3.56 1.88
C GLY A 204 -0.46 -3.78 2.73
N GLY A 205 -0.59 -3.03 3.81
CA GLY A 205 -1.71 -3.17 4.72
C GLY A 205 -1.96 -1.94 5.58
N ILE A 206 -2.84 -2.12 6.55
CA ILE A 206 -3.29 -1.07 7.47
C ILE A 206 -2.95 -1.50 8.89
N PHE A 207 -2.21 -0.68 9.62
CA PHE A 207 -1.94 -0.87 11.04
C PHE A 207 -3.04 -0.23 11.89
N GLY A 208 -3.52 -0.94 12.90
CA GLY A 208 -4.55 -0.47 13.81
C GLY A 208 -5.96 -1.03 13.55
N LEU A 209 -6.08 -2.09 12.74
CA LEU A 209 -7.35 -2.80 12.54
C LEU A 209 -7.76 -3.67 13.74
N GLY A 210 -6.88 -3.81 14.75
CA GLY A 210 -7.00 -4.71 15.91
C GLY A 210 -6.12 -5.94 15.80
N GLU A 211 -5.25 -5.98 14.79
CA GLU A 211 -4.22 -7.00 14.58
C GLU A 211 -3.09 -6.85 15.60
N THR A 212 -2.33 -7.91 15.81
CA THR A 212 -1.12 -7.89 16.64
C THR A 212 0.11 -7.51 15.82
N ILE A 213 1.22 -7.19 16.48
CA ILE A 213 2.50 -6.95 15.79
C ILE A 213 2.99 -8.20 15.05
N GLU A 214 2.67 -9.40 15.55
CA GLU A 214 2.96 -10.67 14.88
C GLU A 214 2.19 -10.80 13.57
N ASP A 215 0.91 -10.36 13.53
CA ASP A 215 0.14 -10.31 12.28
C ASP A 215 0.79 -9.40 11.24
N ARG A 216 1.33 -8.26 11.66
CA ARG A 216 2.04 -7.35 10.75
C ARG A 216 3.31 -7.99 10.21
N ILE A 217 4.05 -8.72 11.06
CA ILE A 217 5.25 -9.48 10.64
C ILE A 217 4.85 -10.59 9.66
N ASP A 218 3.80 -11.35 9.94
CA ASP A 218 3.32 -12.41 9.05
C ASP A 218 2.89 -11.85 7.69
N MET A 219 2.21 -10.69 7.66
CA MET A 219 1.90 -9.98 6.42
C MET A 219 3.18 -9.57 5.67
N ALA A 220 4.21 -9.08 6.36
CA ALA A 220 5.46 -8.69 5.71
C ALA A 220 6.19 -9.90 5.10
N LEU A 221 6.13 -11.06 5.74
CA LEU A 221 6.69 -12.31 5.21
C LEU A 221 5.92 -12.81 3.99
N ASP A 222 4.59 -12.69 3.98
CA ASP A 222 3.77 -12.99 2.79
C ASP A 222 4.10 -12.04 1.64
N LEU A 223 4.28 -10.72 1.92
CA LEU A 223 4.67 -9.73 0.92
C LEU A 223 6.07 -10.03 0.34
N ARG A 224 7.03 -10.43 1.18
CA ARG A 224 8.36 -10.89 0.75
C ARG A 224 8.26 -12.12 -0.15
N ALA A 225 7.50 -13.13 0.27
CA ALA A 225 7.30 -14.36 -0.50
C ALA A 225 6.61 -14.11 -1.86
N LEU A 226 5.81 -13.04 -1.96
CA LEU A 226 5.19 -12.58 -3.19
C LEU A 226 6.13 -11.67 -4.01
N GLU A 227 7.34 -11.38 -3.50
CA GLU A 227 8.32 -10.48 -4.14
C GLU A 227 7.70 -9.12 -4.51
N ILE A 228 7.07 -8.49 -3.54
CA ILE A 228 6.42 -7.18 -3.74
C ILE A 228 7.48 -6.08 -3.80
N CYS A 229 7.46 -5.27 -4.86
CA CYS A 229 8.45 -4.19 -5.05
C CYS A 229 8.15 -2.92 -4.24
N SER A 230 6.88 -2.67 -3.87
CA SER A 230 6.47 -1.47 -3.12
C SER A 230 5.42 -1.83 -2.07
N VAL A 231 5.68 -1.45 -0.81
CA VAL A 231 4.82 -1.77 0.34
C VAL A 231 4.34 -0.49 1.00
N PRO A 232 3.09 -0.06 0.74
CA PRO A 232 2.49 1.05 1.47
C PRO A 232 2.12 0.60 2.89
N ILE A 233 2.54 1.40 3.84
CA ILE A 233 2.19 1.27 5.25
C ILE A 233 1.14 2.33 5.54
N ASN A 234 -0.09 1.89 5.70
CA ASN A 234 -1.18 2.74 6.11
C ASN A 234 -1.39 2.62 7.62
N VAL A 235 -1.85 3.70 8.23
CA VAL A 235 -2.27 3.72 9.64
C VAL A 235 -3.75 4.03 9.68
N LEU A 236 -4.54 3.23 10.37
CA LEU A 236 -5.98 3.40 10.44
C LEU A 236 -6.32 4.80 10.95
N THR A 237 -7.08 5.50 10.16
CA THR A 237 -7.83 6.67 10.60
C THR A 237 -9.28 6.23 10.77
N PRO A 238 -9.77 6.04 12.01
CA PRO A 238 -11.14 5.61 12.25
C PRO A 238 -12.14 6.57 11.60
N ILE A 239 -13.08 6.00 10.86
CA ILE A 239 -14.10 6.78 10.14
C ILE A 239 -15.46 6.52 10.80
N PRO A 240 -16.19 7.56 11.24
CA PRO A 240 -17.53 7.41 11.81
C PRO A 240 -18.46 6.63 10.87
N GLY A 241 -19.26 5.74 11.45
CA GLY A 241 -20.18 4.86 10.72
C GLY A 241 -19.55 3.58 10.18
N THR A 242 -18.22 3.39 10.30
CA THR A 242 -17.57 2.10 10.00
C THR A 242 -17.48 1.23 11.26
N PRO A 243 -17.40 -0.11 11.13
CA PRO A 243 -17.20 -0.98 12.30
C PRO A 243 -15.91 -0.71 13.10
N PHE A 244 -14.90 -0.07 12.49
CA PHE A 244 -13.64 0.26 13.16
C PHE A 244 -13.56 1.72 13.63
N GLU A 245 -14.69 2.42 13.72
CA GLU A 245 -14.73 3.82 14.16
C GLU A 245 -14.17 4.06 15.57
N ASN A 246 -14.22 3.04 16.43
CA ASN A 246 -13.77 3.10 17.82
C ASN A 246 -12.45 2.34 18.06
N ASN A 247 -11.74 1.93 17.01
CA ASN A 247 -10.45 1.26 17.18
C ASN A 247 -9.43 2.17 17.86
N VAL A 248 -8.67 1.60 18.78
CA VAL A 248 -7.57 2.32 19.46
C VAL A 248 -6.43 2.53 18.48
N PRO A 249 -5.92 3.77 18.34
CA PRO A 249 -4.76 4.04 17.49
C PRO A 249 -3.52 3.26 17.94
N VAL A 250 -2.71 2.82 17.00
CA VAL A 250 -1.40 2.24 17.28
C VAL A 250 -0.44 3.36 17.70
N GLU A 251 0.35 3.11 18.74
CA GLU A 251 1.36 4.04 19.25
C GLU A 251 2.41 4.36 18.15
N PRO A 252 2.81 5.64 17.99
CA PRO A 252 3.77 6.05 16.94
C PRO A 252 5.08 5.27 16.98
N LEU A 253 5.64 5.00 18.18
CA LEU A 253 6.89 4.24 18.32
C LEU A 253 6.72 2.77 17.93
N GLU A 254 5.54 2.17 18.13
CA GLU A 254 5.25 0.81 17.65
C GLU A 254 5.17 0.78 16.13
N ILE A 255 4.58 1.81 15.51
CA ILE A 255 4.56 1.94 14.04
C ILE A 255 5.98 2.02 13.49
N LEU A 256 6.84 2.88 14.07
CA LEU A 256 8.23 3.05 13.63
C LEU A 256 9.05 1.77 13.82
N LYS A 257 8.87 1.09 14.95
CA LYS A 257 9.48 -0.22 15.20
C LYS A 257 9.06 -1.23 14.12
N THR A 258 7.77 -1.29 13.80
CA THR A 258 7.26 -2.19 12.77
C THR A 258 7.81 -1.85 11.38
N ILE A 259 7.90 -0.56 11.02
CA ILE A 259 8.54 -0.11 9.78
C ILE A 259 9.99 -0.59 9.70
N SER A 260 10.74 -0.45 10.79
CA SER A 260 12.13 -0.90 10.84
C SER A 260 12.24 -2.41 10.64
N ILE A 261 11.38 -3.19 11.30
CA ILE A 261 11.33 -4.64 11.11
C ILE A 261 11.01 -5.00 9.64
N TYR A 262 10.09 -4.26 8.99
CA TYR A 262 9.78 -4.43 7.56
C TYR A 262 11.02 -4.22 6.69
N ARG A 263 11.86 -3.22 7.02
CA ARG A 263 13.13 -2.99 6.29
C ARG A 263 14.10 -4.16 6.47
N PHE A 264 14.13 -4.79 7.64
CA PHE A 264 14.94 -6.01 7.84
C PHE A 264 14.38 -7.20 7.05
N ILE A 265 13.04 -7.34 6.94
CA ILE A 265 12.39 -8.43 6.19
C ILE A 265 12.55 -8.22 4.68
N MET A 266 12.44 -6.98 4.20
CA MET A 266 12.40 -6.61 2.79
C MET A 266 13.43 -5.50 2.48
N PRO A 267 14.73 -5.85 2.37
CA PRO A 267 15.82 -4.87 2.26
C PRO A 267 15.77 -3.99 1.00
N GLU A 268 15.25 -4.51 -0.11
CA GLU A 268 15.28 -3.87 -1.44
C GLU A 268 13.98 -3.14 -1.79
N THR A 269 12.92 -3.38 -1.02
CA THR A 269 11.55 -2.92 -1.31
C THR A 269 11.37 -1.43 -1.04
N TYR A 270 10.55 -0.74 -1.84
CA TYR A 270 10.06 0.59 -1.51
C TYR A 270 9.08 0.50 -0.34
N LEU A 271 9.52 0.88 0.87
CA LEU A 271 8.62 1.06 2.01
C LEU A 271 8.02 2.46 1.93
N ARG A 272 6.70 2.52 1.77
CA ARG A 272 5.98 3.73 1.44
C ARG A 272 5.11 4.21 2.60
N TYR A 273 5.23 5.48 2.96
CA TYR A 273 4.18 6.12 3.74
C TYR A 273 2.88 6.18 2.93
N GLY A 274 1.87 5.49 3.41
CA GLY A 274 0.51 5.50 2.87
C GLY A 274 -0.42 6.44 3.62
N GLY A 275 -1.71 6.11 3.63
CA GLY A 275 -2.73 6.85 4.36
C GLY A 275 -2.51 6.84 5.87
N GLY A 276 -2.98 7.88 6.56
CA GLY A 276 -2.92 7.99 8.02
C GLY A 276 -1.55 8.32 8.60
N ARG A 277 -0.51 8.63 7.80
CA ARG A 277 0.83 9.01 8.31
C ARG A 277 0.81 10.16 9.32
N ILE A 278 -0.22 11.01 9.28
CA ILE A 278 -0.40 12.11 10.24
C ILE A 278 -0.50 11.60 11.69
N LYS A 279 -0.89 10.34 11.91
CA LYS A 279 -0.93 9.69 13.23
C LYS A 279 0.45 9.52 13.85
N LEU A 280 1.52 9.61 13.08
CA LEU A 280 2.89 9.64 13.59
C LEU A 280 3.27 10.98 14.22
N GLY A 281 2.50 12.06 13.98
CA GLY A 281 2.77 13.37 14.56
C GLY A 281 4.20 13.85 14.25
N GLU A 282 4.92 14.26 15.30
CA GLU A 282 6.33 14.71 15.20
C GLU A 282 7.29 13.62 14.74
N HIS A 283 6.92 12.35 14.87
CA HIS A 283 7.74 11.19 14.50
C HIS A 283 7.77 10.89 12.99
N VAL A 284 7.03 11.62 12.14
CA VAL A 284 7.03 11.39 10.67
C VAL A 284 8.45 11.41 10.11
N LYS A 285 9.30 12.35 10.54
CA LYS A 285 10.70 12.43 10.07
C LYS A 285 11.56 11.25 10.54
N THR A 286 11.28 10.72 11.73
CA THR A 286 11.98 9.55 12.27
C THR A 286 11.79 8.31 11.40
N GLY A 287 10.64 8.18 10.73
CA GLY A 287 10.39 7.05 9.85
C GLY A 287 11.36 6.95 8.65
N LEU A 288 12.01 8.05 8.24
CA LEU A 288 13.09 7.99 7.24
C LEU A 288 14.26 7.16 7.77
N ARG A 289 14.61 7.33 9.05
CA ARG A 289 15.62 6.48 9.74
C ARG A 289 15.13 5.05 9.97
N CYS A 290 13.83 4.84 9.98
CA CYS A 290 13.24 3.49 10.11
C CYS A 290 13.22 2.73 8.77
N GLY A 291 13.73 3.33 7.69
CA GLY A 291 13.84 2.67 6.40
C GLY A 291 12.79 3.04 5.37
N ILE A 292 11.95 4.05 5.62
CA ILE A 292 11.04 4.60 4.60
C ILE A 292 11.86 5.27 3.48
N ASN A 293 11.53 4.96 2.25
CA ASN A 293 12.13 5.53 1.04
C ASN A 293 11.09 5.88 -0.03
N SER A 294 9.83 6.00 0.36
CA SER A 294 8.74 6.37 -0.55
C SER A 294 7.57 6.98 0.21
N ALA A 295 6.75 7.78 -0.44
CA ALA A 295 5.53 8.34 0.14
C ALA A 295 4.40 8.51 -0.87
N LEU A 296 3.17 8.39 -0.37
CA LEU A 296 2.00 8.93 -1.03
C LEU A 296 1.96 10.43 -0.74
N THR A 297 1.79 11.25 -1.78
CA THR A 297 1.77 12.73 -1.71
C THR A 297 0.62 13.30 -2.53
N GLY A 298 0.37 14.60 -2.44
CA GLY A 298 -0.58 15.30 -3.31
C GLY A 298 -2.04 15.29 -2.83
N ASN A 299 -2.34 14.93 -1.57
CA ASN A 299 -3.69 15.01 -1.00
C ASN A 299 -3.67 15.69 0.35
#